data_234197d4e863c0581c4a98dfb9ee3e7e
#
_entry.id   234197d4e863c0581c4a98dfb9ee3e7e
#
_cell.length_a   1.000
_cell.length_b   1.000
_cell.length_c   1.000
_cell.angle_alpha   90.00
_cell.angle_beta   90.00
_cell.angle_gamma   90.00
#
_symmetry.space_group_name_H-M   'P 1'
#
loop_
_entity.id
_entity.type
_entity.pdbx_description
1 polymer ?
#
loop_
_entity_poly.entity_id
_entity_poly.type
_entity_poly.pdbx_seq_one_letter_code
_entity_poly.pdbx_strand_id
1 'polypeptide(L)'
;MTLSAEDRFAISELLARASYAYDQRDLPLLESCLCDDAAISFRVAGGDLVGPFSGREAMMAVYRDAMESQSDVRRHVVSNAMFTPKDAEVDVISNLTLFATKDGSTVLLTVGLYHDTVRLDDGEWRILKRHVELDSAY
;
A
#
# COMPACT_ATOMS: atom_id res chain seq x y z
N MET A 1 -19.80 1.77 -13.03
CA MET A 1 -18.55 1.43 -13.76
C MET A 1 -18.42 -0.08 -13.87
N THR A 2 -18.05 -0.56 -15.03
CA THR A 2 -17.68 -1.96 -15.23
C THR A 2 -16.17 -2.05 -15.31
N LEU A 3 -15.58 -2.90 -14.50
CA LEU A 3 -14.13 -3.06 -14.43
C LEU A 3 -13.69 -4.13 -15.42
N SER A 4 -12.91 -3.75 -16.42
CA SER A 4 -12.38 -4.67 -17.43
C SER A 4 -11.26 -5.56 -16.87
N ALA A 5 -10.90 -6.61 -17.57
CA ALA A 5 -9.74 -7.43 -17.21
C ALA A 5 -8.44 -6.60 -17.26
N GLU A 6 -8.32 -5.69 -18.22
CA GLU A 6 -7.17 -4.78 -18.31
C GLU A 6 -7.08 -3.85 -17.09
N ASP A 7 -8.21 -3.29 -16.65
CA ASP A 7 -8.25 -2.47 -15.43
C ASP A 7 -7.82 -3.26 -14.20
N ARG A 8 -8.32 -4.48 -14.05
CA ARG A 8 -7.95 -5.36 -12.93
C ARG A 8 -6.45 -5.65 -12.94
N PHE A 9 -5.90 -5.92 -14.11
CA PHE A 9 -4.47 -6.16 -14.26
C PHE A 9 -3.66 -4.90 -13.91
N ALA A 10 -4.08 -3.74 -14.42
CA ALA A 10 -3.40 -2.46 -14.17
C ALA A 10 -3.43 -2.08 -12.69
N ILE A 11 -4.55 -2.30 -12.00
CA ILE A 11 -4.67 -2.06 -10.56
C ILE A 11 -3.78 -3.03 -9.77
N SER A 12 -3.77 -4.31 -10.16
CA SER A 12 -2.88 -5.29 -9.51
C SER A 12 -1.41 -4.91 -9.67
N GLU A 13 -1.02 -4.44 -10.85
CA GLU A 13 0.34 -3.96 -11.10
C GLU A 13 0.66 -2.69 -10.30
N LEU A 14 -0.31 -1.78 -10.14
CA LEU A 14 -0.16 -0.61 -9.28
C LEU A 14 0.19 -1.00 -7.84
N LEU A 15 -0.54 -1.96 -7.27
CA LEU A 15 -0.28 -2.43 -5.90
C LEU A 15 1.11 -3.08 -5.81
N ALA A 16 1.49 -3.86 -6.80
CA ALA A 16 2.82 -4.46 -6.87
C ALA A 16 3.92 -3.40 -6.99
N ARG A 17 3.71 -2.39 -7.83
CA ARG A 17 4.68 -1.28 -8.03
C ARG A 17 4.86 -0.48 -6.75
N ALA A 18 3.78 -0.18 -6.05
CA ALA A 18 3.85 0.56 -4.78
C ALA A 18 4.64 -0.23 -3.72
N SER A 19 4.43 -1.53 -3.62
CA SER A 19 5.18 -2.41 -2.71
C SER A 19 6.66 -2.49 -3.09
N TYR A 20 6.95 -2.67 -4.37
CA TYR A 20 8.33 -2.68 -4.88
C TYR A 20 9.04 -1.36 -4.58
N ALA A 21 8.37 -0.23 -4.83
CA ALA A 21 8.94 1.09 -4.58
C ALA A 21 9.25 1.31 -3.10
N TYR A 22 8.35 0.87 -2.22
CA TYR A 22 8.56 0.94 -0.79
C TYR A 22 9.75 0.09 -0.36
N ASP A 23 9.79 -1.17 -0.80
CA ASP A 23 10.86 -2.10 -0.45
C ASP A 23 12.22 -1.64 -0.93
N GLN A 24 12.28 -1.04 -2.12
CA GLN A 24 13.52 -0.53 -2.72
C GLN A 24 13.86 0.89 -2.30
N ARG A 25 13.04 1.50 -1.47
CA ARG A 25 13.19 2.91 -1.04
C ARG A 25 13.26 3.87 -2.21
N ASP A 26 12.48 3.59 -3.25
CA ASP A 26 12.37 4.42 -4.44
C ASP A 26 11.23 5.44 -4.25
N LEU A 27 11.55 6.56 -3.62
CA LEU A 27 10.56 7.59 -3.30
C LEU A 27 9.87 8.17 -4.54
N PRO A 28 10.57 8.51 -5.64
CA PRO A 28 9.89 9.00 -6.84
C PRO A 28 8.90 8.01 -7.43
N LEU A 29 9.25 6.73 -7.48
CA LEU A 29 8.35 5.70 -7.99
C LEU A 29 7.13 5.52 -7.09
N LEU A 30 7.33 5.52 -5.77
CA LEU A 30 6.23 5.42 -4.80
C LEU A 30 5.28 6.61 -4.93
N GLU A 31 5.82 7.82 -5.03
CA GLU A 31 5.03 9.04 -5.21
C GLU A 31 4.17 8.96 -6.47
N SER A 32 4.71 8.40 -7.57
CA SER A 32 3.96 8.25 -8.83
C SER A 32 2.76 7.31 -8.72
N CYS A 33 2.72 6.45 -7.70
CA CYS A 33 1.60 5.54 -7.44
C CYS A 33 0.44 6.21 -6.71
N LEU A 34 0.60 7.43 -6.21
CA LEU A 34 -0.35 8.09 -5.31
C LEU A 34 -1.07 9.25 -6.00
N CYS A 35 -2.37 9.38 -5.73
CA CYS A 35 -3.12 10.59 -6.08
C CYS A 35 -2.62 11.80 -5.28
N ASP A 36 -2.85 13.01 -5.76
CA ASP A 36 -2.46 14.24 -5.06
C ASP A 36 -3.09 14.35 -3.67
N ASP A 37 -4.32 13.88 -3.55
CA ASP A 37 -5.11 13.88 -2.32
C ASP A 37 -5.10 12.52 -1.60
N ALA A 38 -4.10 11.67 -1.86
CA ALA A 38 -3.97 10.36 -1.24
C ALA A 38 -3.84 10.46 0.29
N ALA A 39 -4.36 9.46 0.99
CA ALA A 39 -4.29 9.38 2.44
C ALA A 39 -3.99 7.96 2.91
N ILE A 40 -3.34 7.84 4.06
CA ILE A 40 -3.02 6.55 4.67
C ILE A 40 -3.41 6.54 6.15
N SER A 41 -3.91 5.40 6.61
CA SER A 41 -4.21 5.15 8.01
C SER A 41 -3.81 3.73 8.40
N PHE A 42 -3.67 3.52 9.70
CA PHE A 42 -3.22 2.23 10.25
C PHE A 42 -4.02 1.84 11.48
N ARG A 43 -4.13 0.54 11.66
CA ARG A 43 -4.57 -0.06 12.92
C ARG A 43 -3.75 -1.33 13.14
N VAL A 44 -3.27 -1.53 14.37
CA VAL A 44 -2.43 -2.69 14.72
C VAL A 44 -3.14 -3.50 15.78
N ALA A 45 -3.35 -4.79 15.50
CA ALA A 45 -3.94 -5.75 16.44
C ALA A 45 -5.28 -5.27 17.06
N GLY A 46 -6.13 -4.63 16.23
CA GLY A 46 -7.42 -4.10 16.68
C GLY A 46 -7.34 -2.89 17.60
N GLY A 47 -6.17 -2.27 17.70
CA GLY A 47 -5.95 -1.07 18.54
C GLY A 47 -6.55 0.20 17.93
N ASP A 48 -6.07 1.34 18.41
CA ASP A 48 -6.58 2.65 17.98
C ASP A 48 -6.21 2.95 16.52
N LEU A 49 -7.07 3.73 15.86
CA LEU A 49 -6.80 4.24 14.53
C LEU A 49 -5.68 5.28 14.58
N VAL A 50 -4.65 5.09 13.75
CA VAL A 50 -3.56 6.03 13.53
C VAL A 50 -3.77 6.68 12.17
N GLY A 51 -3.85 8.01 12.12
CA GLY A 51 -4.21 8.75 10.94
C GLY A 51 -5.73 8.95 10.84
N PRO A 52 -6.28 9.29 9.64
CA PRO A 52 -5.55 9.35 8.37
C PRO A 52 -4.56 10.51 8.29
N PHE A 53 -3.45 10.25 7.60
CA PHE A 53 -2.50 11.28 7.16
C PHE A 53 -2.90 11.66 5.74
N SER A 54 -3.46 12.84 5.57
CA SER A 54 -4.14 13.24 4.34
C SER A 54 -3.29 14.16 3.47
N GLY A 55 -3.30 13.87 2.16
CA GLY A 55 -2.50 14.52 1.15
C GLY A 55 -1.27 13.69 0.80
N ARG A 56 -0.87 13.73 -0.48
CA ARG A 56 0.25 12.92 -0.95
C ARG A 56 1.54 13.21 -0.19
N GLU A 57 1.80 14.48 0.13
CA GLU A 57 3.01 14.86 0.87
C GLU A 57 3.02 14.25 2.28
N ALA A 58 1.89 14.31 2.98
CA ALA A 58 1.76 13.72 4.32
C ALA A 58 1.89 12.18 4.27
N MET A 59 1.30 11.54 3.26
CA MET A 59 1.43 10.11 3.05
C MET A 59 2.87 9.71 2.73
N MET A 60 3.56 10.47 1.88
CA MET A 60 4.97 10.24 1.57
C MET A 60 5.87 10.41 2.79
N ALA A 61 5.55 11.35 3.69
CA ALA A 61 6.30 11.53 4.94
C ALA A 61 6.20 10.28 5.83
N VAL A 62 5.04 9.64 5.90
CA VAL A 62 4.87 8.38 6.64
C VAL A 62 5.79 7.29 6.09
N TYR A 63 5.82 7.12 4.76
CA TYR A 63 6.71 6.15 4.12
C TYR A 63 8.19 6.48 4.34
N ARG A 64 8.56 7.75 4.22
CA ARG A 64 9.94 8.20 4.40
C ARG A 64 10.43 7.93 5.83
N ASP A 65 9.61 8.24 6.83
CA ASP A 65 9.93 7.98 8.23
C ASP A 65 10.09 6.47 8.49
N ALA A 66 9.21 5.64 7.92
CA ALA A 66 9.31 4.19 8.03
C ALA A 66 10.61 3.67 7.39
N MET A 67 10.97 4.18 6.20
CA MET A 67 12.20 3.79 5.52
C MET A 67 13.45 4.14 6.33
N GLU A 68 13.48 5.32 6.94
CA GLU A 68 14.60 5.77 7.76
C GLU A 68 14.82 4.92 9.02
N SER A 69 13.75 4.37 9.57
CA SER A 69 13.82 3.53 10.77
C SER A 69 14.19 2.07 10.48
N GLN A 70 14.26 1.67 9.21
CA GLN A 70 14.48 0.28 8.81
C GLN A 70 15.93 0.04 8.43
N SER A 71 16.54 -0.95 9.08
CA SER A 71 17.92 -1.38 8.82
C SER A 71 18.01 -2.74 8.14
N ASP A 72 16.88 -3.34 7.80
CA ASP A 72 16.74 -4.64 7.13
C ASP A 72 16.33 -4.47 5.65
N VAL A 73 16.29 -5.59 4.94
CA VAL A 73 15.74 -5.67 3.58
C VAL A 73 14.34 -6.23 3.69
N ARG A 74 13.36 -5.46 3.26
CA ARG A 74 11.95 -5.85 3.36
C ARG A 74 11.34 -6.28 2.04
N ARG A 75 10.35 -7.16 2.15
CA ARG A 75 9.51 -7.58 1.03
C ARG A 75 8.05 -7.56 1.48
N HIS A 76 7.28 -6.64 0.93
CA HIS A 76 5.83 -6.59 1.10
C HIS A 76 5.20 -7.45 0.01
N VAL A 77 4.60 -8.55 0.39
CA VAL A 77 3.89 -9.44 -0.53
C VAL A 77 2.40 -9.13 -0.45
N VAL A 78 1.86 -8.59 -1.54
CA VAL A 78 0.42 -8.27 -1.67
C VAL A 78 -0.21 -9.38 -2.50
N SER A 79 -1.25 -9.99 -1.95
CA SER A 79 -1.89 -11.15 -2.58
C SER A 79 -3.39 -11.15 -2.35
N ASN A 80 -4.11 -12.04 -3.05
CA ASN A 80 -5.54 -12.28 -2.86
C ASN A 80 -6.38 -11.01 -3.03
N ALA A 81 -6.08 -10.22 -4.06
CA ALA A 81 -6.79 -8.97 -4.29
C ALA A 81 -8.23 -9.23 -4.77
N MET A 82 -9.17 -8.55 -4.14
CA MET A 82 -10.57 -8.50 -4.55
C MET A 82 -10.94 -7.06 -4.89
N PHE A 83 -11.69 -6.88 -5.97
CA PHE A 83 -12.02 -5.58 -6.54
C PHE A 83 -13.51 -5.32 -6.43
N THR A 84 -13.89 -4.14 -5.92
CA THR A 84 -15.28 -3.69 -5.85
C THR A 84 -15.40 -2.32 -6.51
N PRO A 85 -15.89 -2.24 -7.75
CA PRO A 85 -16.10 -0.96 -8.42
C PRO A 85 -17.15 -0.12 -7.71
N LYS A 86 -16.89 1.18 -7.56
CA LYS A 86 -17.82 2.17 -6.98
C LYS A 86 -17.69 3.48 -7.75
N ASP A 87 -18.70 3.85 -8.52
CA ASP A 87 -18.69 5.07 -9.32
C ASP A 87 -17.38 5.24 -10.11
N ALA A 88 -16.54 6.23 -9.77
CA ALA A 88 -15.26 6.51 -10.42
C ALA A 88 -14.06 5.90 -9.69
N GLU A 89 -14.30 5.11 -8.67
CA GLU A 89 -13.26 4.52 -7.80
C GLU A 89 -13.41 3.01 -7.75
N VAL A 90 -12.35 2.33 -7.32
CA VAL A 90 -12.38 0.88 -7.07
C VAL A 90 -11.82 0.63 -5.69
N ASP A 91 -12.59 -0.04 -4.85
CA ASP A 91 -12.08 -0.55 -3.58
C ASP A 91 -11.38 -1.88 -3.81
N VAL A 92 -10.22 -2.05 -3.21
CA VAL A 92 -9.41 -3.26 -3.32
C VAL A 92 -9.04 -3.73 -1.93
N ILE A 93 -9.41 -4.95 -1.60
CA ILE A 93 -8.94 -5.62 -0.38
C ILE A 93 -7.91 -6.65 -0.79
N SER A 94 -6.76 -6.63 -0.13
CA SER A 94 -5.69 -7.60 -0.39
C SER A 94 -5.01 -8.02 0.90
N ASN A 95 -4.36 -9.18 0.87
CA ASN A 95 -3.53 -9.64 1.98
C ASN A 95 -2.15 -9.00 1.89
N LEU A 96 -1.62 -8.62 3.04
CA LEU A 96 -0.23 -8.20 3.20
C LEU A 96 0.52 -9.27 3.99
N THR A 97 1.64 -9.71 3.44
CA THR A 97 2.62 -10.55 4.15
C THR A 97 3.96 -9.82 4.09
N LEU A 98 4.53 -9.49 5.24
CA LEU A 98 5.76 -8.71 5.34
C LEU A 98 6.91 -9.57 5.83
N PHE A 99 7.93 -9.72 5.00
CA PHE A 99 9.18 -10.39 5.34
C PHE A 99 10.32 -9.39 5.52
N ALA A 100 11.28 -9.74 6.35
CA ALA A 100 12.52 -8.98 6.49
C ALA A 100 13.72 -9.92 6.49
N THR A 101 14.80 -9.47 5.85
CA THR A 101 16.08 -10.19 5.83
C THR A 101 17.14 -9.29 6.45
N LYS A 102 17.86 -9.84 7.43
CA LYS A 102 18.97 -9.18 8.09
C LYS A 102 19.99 -10.22 8.55
N ASP A 103 21.26 -9.93 8.35
CA ASP A 103 22.37 -10.81 8.77
C ASP A 103 22.20 -12.26 8.25
N GLY A 104 21.75 -12.39 7.00
CA GLY A 104 21.57 -13.68 6.32
C GLY A 104 20.34 -14.48 6.76
N SER A 105 19.46 -13.90 7.58
CA SER A 105 18.25 -14.58 8.04
C SER A 105 16.99 -13.83 7.59
N THR A 106 16.04 -14.58 7.03
CA THR A 106 14.73 -14.03 6.62
C THR A 106 13.67 -14.49 7.60
N VAL A 107 12.89 -13.52 8.10
CA VAL A 107 11.79 -13.77 9.05
C VAL A 107 10.49 -13.17 8.53
N LEU A 108 9.37 -13.76 8.92
CA LEU A 108 8.05 -13.16 8.77
C LEU A 108 7.87 -12.13 9.91
N LEU A 109 7.68 -10.85 9.56
CA LEU A 109 7.48 -9.79 10.56
C LEU A 109 6.04 -9.70 11.02
N THR A 110 5.12 -9.58 10.06
CA THR A 110 3.69 -9.44 10.34
C THR A 110 2.87 -9.79 9.12
N VAL A 111 1.58 -9.94 9.33
CA VAL A 111 0.58 -10.13 8.29
C VAL A 111 -0.59 -9.21 8.54
N GLY A 112 -1.40 -8.98 7.51
CA GLY A 112 -2.58 -8.14 7.65
C GLY A 112 -3.31 -7.95 6.34
N LEU A 113 -4.07 -6.87 6.27
CA LEU A 113 -4.86 -6.49 5.12
C LEU A 113 -4.51 -5.07 4.68
N TYR A 114 -4.53 -4.85 3.37
CA TYR A 114 -4.69 -3.53 2.78
C TYR A 114 -6.13 -3.34 2.34
N HIS A 115 -6.73 -2.25 2.77
CA HIS A 115 -7.98 -1.73 2.22
C HIS A 115 -7.63 -0.49 1.40
N ASP A 116 -7.55 -0.65 0.10
CA ASP A 116 -7.18 0.43 -0.80
C ASP A 116 -8.40 0.95 -1.56
N THR A 117 -8.41 2.23 -1.84
CA THR A 117 -9.28 2.83 -2.85
C THR A 117 -8.38 3.39 -3.94
N VAL A 118 -8.61 2.99 -5.17
CA VAL A 118 -7.84 3.46 -6.32
C VAL A 118 -8.74 4.27 -7.27
N ARG A 119 -8.14 5.23 -7.95
CA ARG A 119 -8.83 6.13 -8.87
C ARG A 119 -8.03 6.28 -10.15
N LEU A 120 -8.74 6.46 -11.26
CA LEU A 120 -8.13 6.75 -12.56
C LEU A 120 -7.84 8.25 -12.65
N ASP A 121 -6.56 8.61 -12.64
CA ASP A 121 -6.08 9.98 -12.77
C ASP A 121 -5.27 10.11 -14.06
N ASP A 122 -5.71 10.97 -14.97
CA ASP A 122 -5.02 11.20 -16.25
C ASP A 122 -4.71 9.92 -17.02
N GLY A 123 -5.66 8.97 -17.01
CA GLY A 123 -5.50 7.69 -17.69
C GLY A 123 -4.67 6.65 -16.95
N GLU A 124 -4.23 6.93 -15.73
CA GLU A 124 -3.47 6.00 -14.90
C GLU A 124 -4.17 5.72 -13.57
N TRP A 125 -4.19 4.46 -13.18
CA TRP A 125 -4.69 4.09 -11.86
C TRP A 125 -3.69 4.50 -10.79
N ARG A 126 -4.19 5.15 -9.71
CA ARG A 126 -3.38 5.58 -8.55
C ARG A 126 -4.13 5.31 -7.27
N ILE A 127 -3.37 5.18 -6.19
CA ILE A 127 -3.92 4.96 -4.85
C ILE A 127 -4.44 6.29 -4.30
N LEU A 128 -5.73 6.32 -3.97
CA LEU A 128 -6.38 7.46 -3.32
C LEU A 128 -6.40 7.30 -1.80
N LYS A 129 -6.64 6.09 -1.33
CA LYS A 129 -6.65 5.79 0.12
C LYS A 129 -6.01 4.43 0.34
N ARG A 130 -5.24 4.32 1.41
CA ARG A 130 -4.75 3.05 1.91
C ARG A 130 -5.01 2.98 3.40
N HIS A 131 -5.75 1.97 3.82
CA HIS A 131 -5.86 1.62 5.23
C HIS A 131 -5.16 0.29 5.48
N VAL A 132 -4.26 0.27 6.46
CA VAL A 132 -3.47 -0.92 6.80
C VAL A 132 -3.99 -1.50 8.11
N GLU A 133 -4.49 -2.73 8.06
CA GLU A 133 -4.85 -3.50 9.24
C GLU A 133 -3.78 -4.56 9.45
N LEU A 134 -2.96 -4.40 10.50
CA LEU A 134 -1.97 -5.41 10.87
C LEU A 134 -2.53 -6.31 11.96
N ASP A 135 -2.31 -7.61 11.82
CA ASP A 135 -2.78 -8.60 12.80
C ASP A 135 -1.90 -8.60 14.05
N SER A 136 -0.64 -8.18 13.91
CA SER A 136 0.30 -8.07 15.03
C SER A 136 1.29 -6.93 14.81
N ALA A 137 1.80 -6.38 15.90
CA ALA A 137 2.92 -5.43 15.87
C ALA A 137 4.24 -6.13 15.53
N TYR A 138 5.23 -5.35 15.08
CA TYR A 138 6.58 -5.85 14.81
C TYR A 138 7.64 -4.80 15.11
#